data_9ea8f58c6b8e246f9bfdef4531f61596
#
_entry.id   9ea8f58c6b8e246f9bfdef4531f61596
#
_cell.length_a   1.000
_cell.length_b   1.000
_cell.length_c   1.000
_cell.angle_alpha   90.00
_cell.angle_beta   90.00
_cell.angle_gamma   90.00
#
_symmetry.space_group_name_H-M   'P 1'
#
loop_
_entity.id
_entity.type
_entity.pdbx_description
1 polymer ?
#
loop_
_entity_poly.entity_id
_entity_poly.type
_entity_poly.pdbx_seq_one_letter_code
_entity_poly.pdbx_strand_id
1 'polypeptide(L)'
;MQEKIIILDFGSQTTQLIGRRVRELNMYCEIVPYNKFPHDDPSVIGVILSGSPFSVYDEKAFKVDLSNIRGKYPILGICYGAQFMAYTNGGKVEPAGTREYGRAHLSTFDAQNPLLKDIRENSQVWMSHGDTITAIPDNFKIIA
;
A
#
# COMPACT_ATOMS: atom_id res chain seq x y z
N MET A 1 -0.69 -26.98 2.44
CA MET A 1 -0.88 -25.84 1.49
C MET A 1 0.04 -24.71 1.93
N GLN A 2 0.84 -24.19 1.06
CA GLN A 2 1.74 -23.09 1.41
C GLN A 2 0.98 -21.76 1.34
N GLU A 3 0.90 -21.06 2.47
CA GLU A 3 0.32 -19.73 2.54
C GLU A 3 1.14 -18.72 1.72
N LYS A 4 0.47 -17.74 1.14
CA LYS A 4 1.13 -16.72 0.32
C LYS A 4 0.51 -15.34 0.42
N ILE A 5 1.35 -14.36 0.16
CA ILE A 5 0.96 -12.96 -0.04
C ILE A 5 0.87 -12.70 -1.54
N ILE A 6 -0.20 -12.05 -1.97
CA ILE A 6 -0.33 -11.57 -3.34
C ILE A 6 0.06 -10.10 -3.38
N ILE A 7 0.95 -9.75 -4.31
CA ILE A 7 1.33 -8.36 -4.57
C ILE A 7 0.69 -7.96 -5.90
N LEU A 8 -0.25 -7.01 -5.85
CA LEU A 8 -0.86 -6.44 -7.04
C LEU A 8 0.05 -5.36 -7.61
N ASP A 9 0.47 -5.55 -8.85
CA ASP A 9 1.40 -4.65 -9.53
C ASP A 9 0.64 -3.56 -10.28
N PHE A 10 0.74 -2.32 -9.78
CA PHE A 10 0.19 -1.13 -10.41
C PHE A 10 1.23 -0.38 -11.26
N GLY A 11 2.31 -1.01 -11.63
CA GLY A 11 3.32 -0.47 -12.53
C GLY A 11 4.51 0.22 -11.84
N SER A 12 4.67 0.03 -10.54
CA SER A 12 5.81 0.59 -9.81
C SER A 12 7.14 -0.05 -10.22
N GLN A 13 8.19 0.76 -10.26
CA GLN A 13 9.55 0.27 -10.42
C GLN A 13 10.03 -0.53 -9.19
N THR A 14 9.37 -0.39 -8.05
CA THR A 14 9.76 -1.04 -6.79
C THR A 14 8.97 -2.30 -6.46
N THR A 15 8.08 -2.75 -7.33
CA THR A 15 7.24 -3.93 -7.07
C THR A 15 8.07 -5.18 -6.80
N GLN A 16 9.12 -5.42 -7.58
CA GLN A 16 10.04 -6.56 -7.36
C GLN A 16 10.77 -6.45 -6.02
N LEU A 17 11.11 -5.24 -5.60
CA LEU A 17 11.75 -5.01 -4.32
C LEU A 17 10.82 -5.35 -3.16
N ILE A 18 9.53 -5.02 -3.27
CA ILE A 18 8.50 -5.43 -2.29
C ILE A 18 8.49 -6.95 -2.17
N GLY A 19 8.44 -7.66 -3.29
CA GLY A 19 8.47 -9.13 -3.31
C GLY A 19 9.71 -9.71 -2.66
N ARG A 20 10.87 -9.11 -2.91
CA ARG A 20 12.13 -9.50 -2.26
C ARG A 20 12.05 -9.35 -0.75
N ARG A 21 11.52 -8.23 -0.25
CA ARG A 21 11.38 -7.99 1.19
C ARG A 21 10.45 -9.00 1.85
N VAL A 22 9.35 -9.34 1.21
CA VAL A 22 8.43 -10.38 1.71
C VAL A 22 9.15 -11.72 1.81
N ARG A 23 9.90 -12.11 0.76
CA ARG A 23 10.66 -13.38 0.75
C ARG A 23 11.77 -13.42 1.80
N GLU A 24 12.42 -12.30 2.07
CA GLU A 24 13.43 -12.20 3.14
C GLU A 24 12.85 -12.51 4.53
N LEU A 25 11.54 -12.36 4.70
CA LEU A 25 10.83 -12.72 5.91
C LEU A 25 10.32 -14.17 5.90
N ASN A 26 10.84 -15.01 5.01
CA ASN A 26 10.43 -16.38 4.81
C ASN A 26 8.95 -16.56 4.46
N MET A 27 8.35 -15.57 3.83
CA MET A 27 6.98 -15.63 3.36
C MET A 27 6.96 -15.79 1.83
N TYR A 28 6.24 -16.77 1.34
CA TYR A 28 6.03 -16.93 -0.09
C TYR A 28 5.11 -15.82 -0.63
N CYS A 29 5.45 -15.25 -1.76
CA CYS A 29 4.62 -14.25 -2.42
C CYS A 29 4.63 -14.42 -3.94
N GLU A 30 3.58 -13.96 -4.55
CA GLU A 30 3.46 -13.87 -6.00
C GLU A 30 3.11 -12.44 -6.40
N ILE A 31 3.79 -11.94 -7.44
CA ILE A 31 3.48 -10.66 -8.06
C ILE A 31 2.56 -10.96 -9.24
N VAL A 32 1.38 -10.35 -9.23
CA VAL A 32 0.40 -10.50 -10.30
C VAL A 32 0.00 -9.11 -10.83
N PRO A 33 -0.45 -8.99 -12.08
CA PRO A 33 -0.99 -7.73 -12.57
C PRO A 33 -2.13 -7.22 -11.67
N TYR A 34 -2.28 -5.92 -11.58
CA TYR A 34 -3.25 -5.25 -10.70
C TYR A 34 -4.68 -5.79 -10.82
N ASN A 35 -5.05 -6.29 -11.99
CA ASN A 35 -6.39 -6.79 -12.33
C ASN A 35 -6.50 -8.31 -12.40
N LYS A 36 -5.50 -9.04 -11.89
CA LYS A 36 -5.43 -10.50 -11.95
C LYS A 36 -5.35 -11.17 -10.58
N PHE A 37 -6.10 -10.63 -9.62
CA PHE A 37 -6.15 -11.24 -8.29
C PHE A 37 -6.77 -12.65 -8.37
N PRO A 38 -6.14 -13.67 -7.75
CA PRO A 38 -6.66 -15.04 -7.77
C PRO A 38 -7.76 -15.22 -6.70
N HIS A 39 -9.00 -14.90 -7.04
CA HIS A 39 -10.14 -14.90 -6.11
C HIS A 39 -10.46 -16.27 -5.49
N ASP A 40 -10.15 -17.36 -6.19
CA ASP A 40 -10.50 -18.72 -5.77
C ASP A 40 -9.33 -19.48 -5.14
N ASP A 41 -8.23 -18.79 -4.81
CA ASP A 41 -7.05 -19.43 -4.24
C ASP A 41 -7.08 -19.38 -2.71
N PRO A 42 -7.32 -20.52 -2.03
CA PRO A 42 -7.43 -20.54 -0.59
C PRO A 42 -6.10 -20.37 0.15
N SER A 43 -4.98 -20.40 -0.56
CA SER A 43 -3.65 -20.20 0.04
C SER A 43 -3.31 -18.72 0.28
N VAL A 44 -4.09 -17.80 -0.29
CA VAL A 44 -3.86 -16.35 -0.12
C VAL A 44 -4.26 -15.92 1.29
N ILE A 45 -3.31 -15.33 2.01
CA ILE A 45 -3.52 -14.84 3.38
C ILE A 45 -3.40 -13.32 3.53
N GLY A 46 -2.95 -12.62 2.50
CA GLY A 46 -2.82 -11.17 2.53
C GLY A 46 -2.49 -10.61 1.16
N VAL A 47 -2.68 -9.30 1.04
CA VAL A 47 -2.52 -8.59 -0.24
C VAL A 47 -1.71 -7.32 -0.01
N ILE A 48 -0.78 -7.06 -0.91
CA ILE A 48 -0.03 -5.79 -0.95
C ILE A 48 -0.37 -5.09 -2.26
N LEU A 49 -0.73 -3.82 -2.18
CA LEU A 49 -0.94 -2.96 -3.35
C LEU A 49 0.33 -2.14 -3.56
N SER A 50 0.94 -2.27 -4.73
CA SER A 50 2.18 -1.55 -5.05
C SER A 50 1.92 -0.07 -5.32
N GLY A 51 2.99 0.69 -5.51
CA GLY A 51 2.94 2.02 -6.09
C GLY A 51 2.63 2.01 -7.58
N SER A 52 2.54 3.20 -8.16
CA SER A 52 2.30 3.40 -9.59
C SER A 52 2.96 4.72 -10.02
N PRO A 53 3.35 4.86 -11.29
CA PRO A 53 3.77 6.15 -11.85
C PRO A 53 2.60 7.12 -12.05
N PHE A 54 1.35 6.64 -11.93
CA PHE A 54 0.14 7.43 -12.16
C PHE A 54 -0.42 8.03 -10.89
N SER A 55 -1.19 9.14 -11.04
CA SER A 55 -2.12 9.62 -10.02
C SER A 55 -3.44 8.85 -10.13
N VAL A 56 -4.21 8.82 -9.04
CA VAL A 56 -5.57 8.22 -9.04
C VAL A 56 -6.52 8.97 -10.00
N TYR A 57 -6.17 10.20 -10.39
CA TYR A 57 -6.94 11.03 -11.31
C TYR A 57 -6.56 10.86 -12.77
N ASP A 58 -5.47 10.16 -13.06
CA ASP A 58 -5.03 9.93 -14.43
C ASP A 58 -5.97 8.97 -15.15
N GLU A 59 -6.34 9.28 -16.38
CA GLU A 59 -7.17 8.39 -17.20
C GLU A 59 -6.50 7.05 -17.47
N LYS A 60 -5.17 7.05 -17.55
CA LYS A 60 -4.35 5.86 -17.78
C LYS A 60 -4.02 5.10 -16.50
N ALA A 61 -4.43 5.60 -15.34
CA ALA A 61 -4.15 4.93 -14.08
C ALA A 61 -4.75 3.53 -14.03
N PHE A 62 -4.00 2.61 -13.48
CA PHE A 62 -4.47 1.24 -13.26
C PHE A 62 -5.44 1.23 -12.09
N LYS A 63 -6.70 0.92 -12.36
CA LYS A 63 -7.78 0.89 -11.37
C LYS A 63 -8.44 -0.48 -11.40
N VAL A 64 -8.82 -0.95 -10.22
CA VAL A 64 -9.48 -2.25 -10.05
C VAL A 64 -10.49 -2.14 -8.91
N ASP A 65 -11.53 -2.94 -8.99
CA ASP A 65 -12.50 -3.05 -7.90
C ASP A 65 -11.91 -3.90 -6.78
N LEU A 66 -11.69 -3.29 -5.61
CA LEU A 66 -11.17 -3.96 -4.42
C LEU A 66 -12.26 -4.52 -3.50
N SER A 67 -13.54 -4.39 -3.85
CA SER A 67 -14.64 -4.80 -2.98
C SER A 67 -14.63 -6.29 -2.63
N ASN A 68 -14.12 -7.14 -3.53
CA ASN A 68 -13.99 -8.57 -3.31
C ASN A 68 -12.71 -8.98 -2.55
N ILE A 69 -11.83 -8.04 -2.27
CA ILE A 69 -10.57 -8.24 -1.54
C ILE A 69 -10.68 -7.63 -0.16
N ARG A 70 -11.16 -6.40 -0.10
CA ARG A 70 -11.35 -5.66 1.14
C ARG A 70 -12.38 -6.36 2.03
N GLY A 71 -12.04 -6.51 3.31
CA GLY A 71 -12.88 -7.23 4.26
C GLY A 71 -12.69 -8.75 4.28
N LYS A 72 -12.02 -9.31 3.26
CA LYS A 72 -11.66 -10.74 3.23
C LYS A 72 -10.20 -10.99 3.59
N TYR A 73 -9.33 -10.07 3.22
CA TYR A 73 -7.89 -10.19 3.42
C TYR A 73 -7.33 -8.95 4.10
N PRO A 74 -6.29 -9.08 4.93
CA PRO A 74 -5.46 -7.94 5.29
C PRO A 74 -4.84 -7.33 4.03
N ILE A 75 -4.90 -5.99 3.93
CA ILE A 75 -4.35 -5.26 2.78
C ILE A 75 -3.34 -4.23 3.27
N LEU A 76 -2.17 -4.21 2.65
CA LEU A 76 -1.16 -3.17 2.83
C LEU A 76 -1.05 -2.36 1.54
N GLY A 77 -1.40 -1.09 1.58
CA GLY A 77 -1.22 -0.17 0.45
C GLY A 77 0.07 0.63 0.59
N ILE A 78 0.85 0.71 -0.49
CA ILE A 78 2.11 1.45 -0.54
C ILE A 78 2.00 2.53 -1.63
N CYS A 79 2.28 3.79 -1.28
CA CYS A 79 2.21 4.93 -2.20
C CYS A 79 0.86 4.99 -2.94
N TYR A 80 0.85 4.80 -4.25
CA TYR A 80 -0.37 4.76 -5.04
C TYR A 80 -1.40 3.78 -4.47
N GLY A 81 -0.98 2.60 -4.01
CA GLY A 81 -1.87 1.62 -3.41
C GLY A 81 -2.62 2.17 -2.20
N ALA A 82 -1.96 2.92 -1.33
CA ALA A 82 -2.58 3.60 -0.19
C ALA A 82 -3.51 4.72 -0.65
N GLN A 83 -3.07 5.54 -1.61
CA GLN A 83 -3.87 6.62 -2.18
C GLN A 83 -5.13 6.09 -2.87
N PHE A 84 -5.00 5.01 -3.62
CA PHE A 84 -6.11 4.35 -4.30
C PHE A 84 -7.14 3.79 -3.31
N MET A 85 -6.69 3.16 -2.22
CA MET A 85 -7.58 2.71 -1.14
C MET A 85 -8.32 3.88 -0.51
N ALA A 86 -7.63 4.96 -0.19
CA ALA A 86 -8.26 6.15 0.39
C ALA A 86 -9.29 6.74 -0.56
N TYR A 87 -8.92 6.95 -1.81
CA TYR A 87 -9.78 7.55 -2.84
C TYR A 87 -11.05 6.72 -3.10
N THR A 88 -10.90 5.41 -3.27
CA THR A 88 -12.04 4.52 -3.56
C THR A 88 -12.98 4.30 -2.38
N ASN A 89 -12.56 4.67 -1.18
CA ASN A 89 -13.35 4.53 0.03
C ASN A 89 -13.87 5.87 0.60
N GLY A 90 -13.83 6.93 -0.20
CA GLY A 90 -14.43 8.22 0.14
C GLY A 90 -13.46 9.22 0.76
N GLY A 91 -12.18 8.90 0.85
CA GLY A 91 -11.14 9.84 1.22
C GLY A 91 -10.77 10.78 0.08
N LYS A 92 -9.87 11.71 0.35
CA LYS A 92 -9.39 12.68 -0.63
C LYS A 92 -7.90 12.52 -0.87
N VAL A 93 -7.51 12.58 -2.13
CA VAL A 93 -6.12 12.60 -2.59
C VAL A 93 -5.95 13.86 -3.42
N GLU A 94 -4.92 14.63 -3.12
CA GLU A 94 -4.65 15.90 -3.80
C GLU A 94 -3.16 15.99 -4.16
N PRO A 95 -2.80 16.71 -5.22
CA PRO A 95 -1.39 17.01 -5.48
C PRO A 95 -0.80 17.74 -4.27
N ALA A 96 0.34 17.27 -3.79
CA ALA A 96 1.05 17.96 -2.72
C ALA A 96 1.55 19.32 -3.23
N GLY A 97 1.48 20.36 -2.38
CA GLY A 97 1.99 21.70 -2.72
C GLY A 97 3.49 21.69 -3.02
N THR A 98 4.22 20.82 -2.37
CA THR A 98 5.60 20.43 -2.67
C THR A 98 5.64 18.92 -2.82
N ARG A 99 6.24 18.43 -3.90
CA ARG A 99 6.51 17.01 -4.04
C ARG A 99 7.51 16.58 -2.97
N GLU A 100 7.14 15.56 -2.21
CA GLU A 100 7.97 15.06 -1.13
C GLU A 100 8.85 13.91 -1.63
N TYR A 101 10.12 14.23 -1.86
CA TYR A 101 11.16 13.25 -2.20
C TYR A 101 12.31 13.45 -1.24
N GLY A 102 12.68 12.40 -0.52
CA GLY A 102 13.83 12.43 0.34
C GLY A 102 13.56 11.93 1.75
N ARG A 103 14.39 12.37 2.67
CA ARG A 103 14.34 11.94 4.07
C ARG A 103 13.21 12.60 4.82
N ALA A 104 12.55 11.81 5.65
CA ALA A 104 11.57 12.26 6.64
C ALA A 104 11.79 11.48 7.94
N HIS A 105 11.15 11.92 9.00
CA HIS A 105 11.22 11.25 10.30
C HIS A 105 9.80 11.01 10.82
N LEU A 106 9.60 9.84 11.41
CA LEU A 106 8.36 9.52 12.12
C LEU A 106 8.38 10.25 13.46
N SER A 107 7.68 11.39 13.54
CA SER A 107 7.65 12.22 14.75
C SER A 107 6.63 11.74 15.78
N THR A 108 5.49 11.23 15.31
CA THR A 108 4.44 10.67 16.15
C THR A 108 3.89 9.40 15.50
N PHE A 109 3.66 8.38 16.31
CA PHE A 109 3.05 7.14 15.85
C PHE A 109 2.45 6.34 17.00
N ASP A 110 1.49 5.50 16.68
CA ASP A 110 0.88 4.58 17.64
C ASP A 110 1.77 3.36 17.84
N ALA A 111 2.61 3.38 18.88
CA ALA A 111 3.54 2.31 19.20
C ALA A 111 2.85 0.98 19.56
N GLN A 112 1.55 1.00 19.88
CA GLN A 112 0.76 -0.20 20.18
C GLN A 112 0.25 -0.89 18.91
N ASN A 113 0.30 -0.21 17.76
CA ASN A 113 -0.13 -0.80 16.49
C ASN A 113 0.86 -1.88 16.04
N PRO A 114 0.40 -3.08 15.67
CA PRO A 114 1.29 -4.17 15.24
C PRO A 114 2.21 -3.81 14.06
N LEU A 115 1.76 -2.93 13.17
CA LEU A 115 2.55 -2.49 12.01
C LEU A 115 3.76 -1.65 12.44
N LEU A 116 3.66 -0.95 13.56
CA LEU A 116 4.70 -0.04 14.06
C LEU A 116 5.45 -0.59 15.28
N LYS A 117 5.24 -1.85 15.60
CA LYS A 117 5.94 -2.52 16.69
C LYS A 117 7.45 -2.45 16.48
N ASP A 118 8.18 -2.12 17.55
CA ASP A 118 9.64 -2.00 17.56
C ASP A 118 10.21 -0.87 16.69
N ILE A 119 9.36 0.00 16.13
CA ILE A 119 9.80 1.22 15.47
C ILE A 119 10.18 2.26 16.52
N ARG A 120 11.33 2.89 16.34
CA ARG A 120 11.82 3.93 17.24
C ARG A 120 11.25 5.28 16.88
N GLU A 121 10.98 6.10 17.91
CA GLU A 121 10.64 7.53 17.74
C GLU A 121 11.72 8.23 16.91
N ASN A 122 11.31 9.15 16.03
CA ASN A 122 12.17 9.85 15.08
C ASN A 122 12.93 8.95 14.10
N SER A 123 12.48 7.72 13.87
CA SER A 123 13.05 6.86 12.85
C SER A 123 13.05 7.57 11.49
N GLN A 124 14.18 7.49 10.80
CA GLN A 124 14.30 8.02 9.45
C GLN A 124 13.56 7.13 8.47
N VAL A 125 12.74 7.74 7.65
CA VAL A 125 12.04 7.09 6.53
C VAL A 125 12.29 7.88 5.25
N TRP A 126 11.97 7.29 4.12
CA TRP A 126 12.12 7.92 2.82
C TRP A 126 10.75 8.14 2.20
N MET A 127 10.53 9.35 1.71
CA MET A 127 9.30 9.75 1.04
C MET A 127 9.56 9.87 -0.46
N SER A 128 8.60 9.42 -1.27
CA SER A 128 8.66 9.53 -2.73
C SER A 128 7.25 9.57 -3.29
N HIS A 129 6.62 10.74 -3.21
CA HIS A 129 5.26 10.92 -3.75
C HIS A 129 4.99 12.35 -4.18
N GLY A 130 4.17 12.51 -5.23
CA GLY A 130 3.68 13.80 -5.70
C GLY A 130 2.29 14.13 -5.21
N ASP A 131 1.49 13.13 -4.88
CA ASP A 131 0.15 13.27 -4.34
C ASP A 131 0.15 12.94 -2.85
N THR A 132 -0.81 13.50 -2.11
CA THR A 132 -0.97 13.22 -0.69
C THR A 132 -2.42 12.92 -0.35
N ILE A 133 -2.64 12.10 0.66
CA ILE A 133 -3.97 11.83 1.21
C ILE A 133 -4.30 12.98 2.16
N THR A 134 -5.26 13.83 1.77
CA THR A 134 -5.65 15.02 2.55
C THR A 134 -6.84 14.77 3.46
N ALA A 135 -7.61 13.72 3.21
CA ALA A 135 -8.68 13.28 4.09
C ALA A 135 -8.77 11.76 4.06
N ILE A 136 -8.76 11.15 5.24
CA ILE A 136 -8.93 9.69 5.36
C ILE A 136 -10.41 9.32 5.26
N PRO A 137 -10.72 8.14 4.70
CA PRO A 137 -12.11 7.65 4.70
C PRO A 137 -12.61 7.35 6.12
N ASP A 138 -13.93 7.22 6.26
CA ASP A 138 -14.53 6.69 7.49
C ASP A 138 -13.97 5.29 7.79
N ASN A 139 -13.84 4.94 9.05
CA ASN A 139 -13.27 3.68 9.55
C ASN A 139 -11.76 3.51 9.33
N PHE A 140 -11.06 4.57 8.92
CA PHE A 140 -9.61 4.62 8.89
C PHE A 140 -9.11 5.54 10.01
N LYS A 141 -7.93 5.28 10.52
CA LYS A 141 -7.27 6.18 11.46
C LYS A 141 -5.81 6.38 11.11
N ILE A 142 -5.30 7.55 11.45
CA ILE A 142 -3.88 7.85 11.30
C ILE A 142 -3.12 7.19 12.45
N ILE A 143 -2.07 6.44 12.12
CA ILE A 143 -1.23 5.76 13.11
C ILE A 143 0.23 6.22 13.10
N ALA A 144 0.63 7.02 12.10
CA ALA A 144 1.97 7.60 12.01
C ALA A 144 1.96 8.88 11.17
#